data_0d52f6614edfaa6e3ba091fd4cfc2662
#
_entry.id   0d52f6614edfaa6e3ba091fd4cfc2662
#
_cell.length_a   1.000
_cell.length_b   1.000
_cell.length_c   1.000
_cell.angle_alpha   90.00
_cell.angle_beta   90.00
_cell.angle_gamma   90.00
#
_symmetry.space_group_name_H-M   'P 1'
#
loop_
_entity.id
_entity.type
_entity.pdbx_description
1 polymer ?
#
loop_
_entity_poly.entity_id
_entity_poly.type
_entity_poly.pdbx_seq_one_letter_code
_entity_poly.pdbx_strand_id
1 'polypeptide(L)'
;IRQDINCFGGFGRQGFGYAVPELRERIGQILGVDKPHQMIILGAGNIGNAVACSDSFPANGFETVAIFDSDPAKIGQSVDALTVQDIACLERFIQENTVDIAVLAIPSEAAQALTDQLYRCGIRGFWNFAPCDLKLEQDAAIVNVHLDEGLQVLSFKMLHSHE
;
A
#
# COMPACT_ATOMS: atom_id res chain seq x y z
N ILE A 1 -9.92 -17.15 18.93
CA ILE A 1 -10.46 -15.78 18.76
C ILE A 1 -10.48 -15.04 20.11
N ARG A 2 -11.07 -15.61 21.17
CA ARG A 2 -11.14 -14.96 22.48
C ARG A 2 -9.76 -14.79 23.13
N GLN A 3 -8.85 -15.74 22.97
CA GLN A 3 -7.45 -15.65 23.42
C GLN A 3 -6.67 -14.61 22.61
N ASP A 4 -6.85 -14.58 21.30
CA ASP A 4 -6.15 -13.65 20.39
C ASP A 4 -6.58 -12.21 20.69
N ILE A 5 -7.89 -11.97 20.90
CA ILE A 5 -8.41 -10.66 21.28
C ILE A 5 -7.90 -10.23 22.67
N ASN A 6 -7.77 -11.15 23.62
CA ASN A 6 -7.23 -10.85 24.95
C ASN A 6 -5.74 -10.49 24.96
N CYS A 7 -4.95 -10.92 23.97
CA CYS A 7 -3.56 -10.49 23.82
C CYS A 7 -3.44 -8.98 23.58
N PHE A 8 -4.49 -8.35 23.04
CA PHE A 8 -4.53 -6.91 22.73
C PHE A 8 -5.24 -6.07 23.80
N GLY A 9 -5.66 -6.68 24.95
CA GLY A 9 -6.33 -6.00 26.05
C GLY A 9 -7.69 -6.63 26.36
N GLY A 10 -8.04 -6.77 27.63
CA GLY A 10 -9.26 -7.43 28.11
C GLY A 10 -10.52 -6.60 27.86
N PHE A 11 -11.09 -6.61 26.66
CA PHE A 11 -12.24 -5.79 26.23
C PHE A 11 -13.60 -6.44 26.47
N GLY A 12 -13.65 -7.68 26.95
CA GLY A 12 -14.90 -8.40 27.16
C GLY A 12 -15.38 -8.33 28.62
N ARG A 13 -16.68 -8.13 28.82
CA ARG A 13 -17.32 -8.41 30.13
C ARG A 13 -17.70 -9.90 30.19
N GLN A 14 -17.26 -10.55 31.24
CA GLN A 14 -17.58 -11.97 31.46
C GLN A 14 -19.10 -12.17 31.45
N GLY A 15 -19.62 -12.98 30.53
CA GLY A 15 -21.05 -13.26 30.34
C GLY A 15 -21.80 -12.36 29.36
N PHE A 16 -21.22 -11.24 28.88
CA PHE A 16 -21.88 -10.28 27.95
C PHE A 16 -21.23 -10.15 26.57
N GLY A 17 -20.04 -10.76 26.36
CA GLY A 17 -19.32 -10.64 25.10
C GLY A 17 -18.55 -9.31 24.94
N TYR A 18 -18.41 -8.85 23.72
CA TYR A 18 -17.67 -7.62 23.38
C TYR A 18 -18.64 -6.52 22.91
N ALA A 19 -18.40 -5.28 23.34
CA ALA A 19 -19.03 -4.14 22.72
C ALA A 19 -18.45 -3.95 21.31
N VAL A 20 -19.24 -4.22 20.28
CA VAL A 20 -18.77 -4.23 18.87
C VAL A 20 -18.11 -2.91 18.47
N PRO A 21 -18.63 -1.71 18.83
CA PRO A 21 -17.98 -0.44 18.50
C PRO A 21 -16.58 -0.31 19.11
N GLU A 22 -16.41 -0.64 20.40
CA GLU A 22 -15.14 -0.56 21.11
C GLU A 22 -14.11 -1.56 20.53
N LEU A 23 -14.57 -2.77 20.19
CA LEU A 23 -13.74 -3.78 19.56
C LEU A 23 -13.28 -3.34 18.18
N ARG A 24 -14.16 -2.75 17.35
CA ARG A 24 -13.85 -2.21 16.04
C ARG A 24 -12.80 -1.10 16.12
N GLU A 25 -12.99 -0.15 17.04
CA GLU A 25 -12.05 0.95 17.25
C GLU A 25 -10.66 0.44 17.63
N ARG A 26 -10.59 -0.52 18.56
CA ARG A 26 -9.32 -1.11 19.00
C ARG A 26 -8.63 -1.91 17.92
N ILE A 27 -9.37 -2.70 17.16
CA ILE A 27 -8.82 -3.41 16.00
C ILE A 27 -8.29 -2.39 14.98
N GLY A 28 -9.03 -1.32 14.73
CA GLY A 28 -8.59 -0.23 13.85
C GLY A 28 -7.26 0.39 14.30
N GLN A 29 -7.11 0.69 15.60
CA GLN A 29 -5.87 1.21 16.17
C GLN A 29 -4.70 0.23 16.05
N ILE A 30 -4.94 -1.07 16.29
CA ILE A 30 -3.91 -2.11 16.18
C ILE A 30 -3.45 -2.30 14.72
N LEU A 31 -4.39 -2.23 13.79
CA LEU A 31 -4.13 -2.34 12.36
C LEU A 31 -3.59 -1.04 11.75
N GLY A 32 -3.59 0.06 12.51
CA GLY A 32 -3.16 1.37 12.01
C GLY A 32 -4.11 1.99 10.97
N VAL A 33 -5.36 1.51 10.87
CA VAL A 33 -6.38 2.02 9.94
C VAL A 33 -7.38 2.99 10.58
N ASP A 34 -7.11 3.41 11.81
CA ASP A 34 -7.84 4.43 12.56
C ASP A 34 -7.53 5.86 12.08
N LYS A 35 -6.44 6.03 11.34
CA LYS A 35 -6.05 7.29 10.70
C LYS A 35 -5.90 7.08 9.20
N PRO A 36 -6.30 8.08 8.39
CA PRO A 36 -6.06 8.02 6.96
C PRO A 36 -4.56 8.07 6.67
N HIS A 37 -4.10 7.20 5.76
CA HIS A 37 -2.75 7.19 5.22
C HIS A 37 -2.74 7.82 3.84
N GLN A 38 -1.80 8.74 3.61
CA GLN A 38 -1.61 9.35 2.30
C GLN A 38 -0.62 8.55 1.48
N MET A 39 -1.04 8.15 0.28
CA MET A 39 -0.24 7.36 -0.65
C MET A 39 0.14 8.17 -1.87
N ILE A 40 1.34 7.94 -2.37
CA ILE A 40 1.74 8.32 -3.73
C ILE A 40 1.95 7.08 -4.58
N ILE A 41 1.69 7.20 -5.88
CA ILE A 41 1.90 6.12 -6.84
C ILE A 41 3.04 6.51 -7.77
N LEU A 42 4.04 5.63 -7.93
CA LEU A 42 5.10 5.73 -8.91
C LEU A 42 4.84 4.75 -10.04
N GLY A 43 4.65 5.30 -11.24
CA GLY A 43 4.30 4.57 -12.46
C GLY A 43 2.80 4.65 -12.80
N ALA A 44 2.45 5.47 -13.80
CA ALA A 44 1.10 5.57 -14.38
C ALA A 44 0.90 4.53 -15.50
N GLY A 45 1.23 3.28 -15.20
CA GLY A 45 0.94 2.11 -16.04
C GLY A 45 -0.38 1.45 -15.63
N ASN A 46 -0.66 0.25 -16.16
CA ASN A 46 -1.90 -0.46 -15.87
C ASN A 46 -2.14 -0.69 -14.38
N ILE A 47 -1.10 -1.10 -13.64
CA ILE A 47 -1.20 -1.36 -12.19
C ILE A 47 -1.39 -0.04 -11.43
N GLY A 48 -0.57 0.98 -11.68
CA GLY A 48 -0.68 2.27 -11.01
C GLY A 48 -2.03 2.93 -11.24
N ASN A 49 -2.54 2.90 -12.48
CA ASN A 49 -3.87 3.41 -12.80
C ASN A 49 -4.99 2.62 -12.11
N ALA A 50 -4.88 1.28 -12.05
CA ALA A 50 -5.85 0.44 -11.35
C ALA A 50 -5.88 0.74 -9.84
N VAL A 51 -4.72 1.00 -9.23
CA VAL A 51 -4.64 1.42 -7.82
C VAL A 51 -5.25 2.81 -7.64
N ALA A 52 -4.90 3.78 -8.50
CA ALA A 52 -5.40 5.15 -8.42
C ALA A 52 -6.94 5.25 -8.56
N CYS A 53 -7.52 4.43 -9.44
CA CYS A 53 -8.97 4.43 -9.73
C CYS A 53 -9.80 3.55 -8.78
N SER A 54 -9.20 2.97 -7.74
CA SER A 54 -9.91 2.03 -6.86
C SER A 54 -10.60 2.74 -5.69
N ASP A 55 -11.93 2.72 -5.65
CA ASP A 55 -12.74 3.27 -4.55
C ASP A 55 -12.55 2.52 -3.21
N SER A 56 -11.98 1.31 -3.25
CA SER A 56 -11.81 0.49 -2.05
C SER A 56 -10.73 1.02 -1.11
N PHE A 57 -9.71 1.69 -1.61
CA PHE A 57 -8.63 2.20 -0.78
C PHE A 57 -9.05 3.39 0.08
N PRO A 58 -9.69 4.46 -0.44
CA PRO A 58 -10.20 5.54 0.39
C PRO A 58 -11.22 5.05 1.43
N ALA A 59 -12.08 4.10 1.08
CA ALA A 59 -13.04 3.50 2.01
C ALA A 59 -12.38 2.77 3.20
N ASN A 60 -11.12 2.36 3.04
CA ASN A 60 -10.31 1.70 4.08
C ASN A 60 -9.22 2.61 4.68
N GLY A 61 -9.29 3.92 4.44
CA GLY A 61 -8.37 4.89 5.04
C GLY A 61 -7.05 5.08 4.28
N PHE A 62 -6.97 4.69 3.00
CA PHE A 62 -5.79 4.89 2.16
C PHE A 62 -6.11 5.84 1.01
N GLU A 63 -5.64 7.07 1.09
CA GLU A 63 -5.94 8.13 0.11
C GLU A 63 -4.76 8.34 -0.84
N THR A 64 -5.00 8.22 -2.16
CA THR A 64 -3.98 8.53 -3.16
C THR A 64 -3.95 10.03 -3.41
N VAL A 65 -2.83 10.68 -3.08
CA VAL A 65 -2.67 12.14 -3.17
C VAL A 65 -1.90 12.58 -4.41
N ALA A 66 -1.10 11.72 -5.03
CA ALA A 66 -0.40 12.01 -6.27
C ALA A 66 -0.01 10.73 -7.02
N ILE A 67 0.16 10.87 -8.33
CA ILE A 67 0.71 9.85 -9.23
C ILE A 67 1.83 10.44 -10.06
N PHE A 68 2.95 9.72 -10.18
CA PHE A 68 4.16 10.16 -10.88
C PHE A 68 4.57 9.15 -11.96
N ASP A 69 5.09 9.67 -13.07
CA ASP A 69 5.72 8.85 -14.11
C ASP A 69 6.93 9.58 -14.70
N SER A 70 7.86 8.86 -15.30
CA SER A 70 9.00 9.41 -16.04
C SER A 70 8.73 9.54 -17.54
N ASP A 71 7.66 8.96 -18.04
CA ASP A 71 7.29 8.97 -19.47
C ASP A 71 6.61 10.31 -19.81
N PRO A 72 7.26 11.16 -20.67
CA PRO A 72 6.65 12.43 -21.09
C PRO A 72 5.29 12.27 -21.77
N ALA A 73 5.00 11.11 -22.34
CA ALA A 73 3.71 10.86 -23.00
C ALA A 73 2.57 10.68 -21.99
N LYS A 74 2.88 10.36 -20.73
CA LYS A 74 1.89 10.19 -19.66
C LYS A 74 1.76 11.40 -18.77
N ILE A 75 2.84 12.17 -18.59
CA ILE A 75 2.85 13.37 -17.77
C ILE A 75 1.78 14.34 -18.26
N GLY A 76 0.96 14.84 -17.32
CA GLY A 76 -0.17 15.72 -17.61
C GLY A 76 -1.47 15.01 -17.99
N GLN A 77 -1.46 13.67 -18.16
CA GLN A 77 -2.70 12.92 -18.35
C GLN A 77 -3.48 12.84 -17.04
N SER A 78 -4.80 12.78 -17.15
CA SER A 78 -5.68 12.56 -15.99
C SER A 78 -5.86 11.07 -15.73
N VAL A 79 -5.73 10.67 -14.46
CA VAL A 79 -6.05 9.35 -13.95
C VAL A 79 -7.01 9.54 -12.78
N ASP A 80 -8.29 9.25 -12.98
CA ASP A 80 -9.37 9.62 -12.08
C ASP A 80 -9.34 11.12 -11.73
N ALA A 81 -9.34 11.49 -10.48
CA ALA A 81 -9.26 12.88 -10.01
C ALA A 81 -7.83 13.45 -10.00
N LEU A 82 -6.81 12.65 -10.31
CA LEU A 82 -5.40 13.02 -10.25
C LEU A 82 -4.85 13.35 -11.65
N THR A 83 -3.81 14.19 -11.68
CA THR A 83 -3.00 14.44 -12.87
C THR A 83 -1.62 13.80 -12.67
N VAL A 84 -1.16 13.04 -13.66
CA VAL A 84 0.17 12.42 -13.64
C VAL A 84 1.24 13.52 -13.64
N GLN A 85 2.08 13.51 -12.62
CA GLN A 85 3.18 14.46 -12.44
C GLN A 85 4.50 13.87 -12.92
N ASP A 86 5.44 14.76 -13.28
CA ASP A 86 6.81 14.33 -13.60
C ASP A 86 7.50 13.82 -12.34
N ILE A 87 8.18 12.68 -12.45
CA ILE A 87 8.96 12.07 -11.38
C ILE A 87 10.04 13.03 -10.83
N ALA A 88 10.52 13.98 -11.63
CA ALA A 88 11.45 15.01 -11.21
C ALA A 88 10.89 15.93 -10.11
N CYS A 89 9.57 16.02 -9.97
CA CYS A 89 8.91 16.78 -8.92
C CYS A 89 8.73 16.02 -7.60
N LEU A 90 9.09 14.74 -7.55
CA LEU A 90 8.80 13.82 -6.45
C LEU A 90 9.34 14.30 -5.09
N GLU A 91 10.62 14.63 -5.01
CA GLU A 91 11.24 15.07 -3.75
C GLU A 91 10.60 16.35 -3.22
N ARG A 92 10.36 17.32 -4.10
CA ARG A 92 9.69 18.55 -3.74
C ARG A 92 8.28 18.29 -3.22
N PHE A 93 7.53 17.42 -3.89
CA PHE A 93 6.17 17.04 -3.46
C PHE A 93 6.18 16.45 -2.05
N ILE A 94 7.10 15.53 -1.75
CA ILE A 94 7.22 14.90 -0.41
C ILE A 94 7.61 15.93 0.66
N GLN A 95 8.43 16.94 0.31
CA GLN A 95 8.79 18.02 1.25
C GLN A 95 7.62 18.95 1.57
N GLU A 96 6.71 19.15 0.62
CA GLU A 96 5.56 20.05 0.74
C GLU A 96 4.30 19.35 1.27
N ASN A 97 4.25 18.00 1.28
CA ASN A 97 3.08 17.21 1.64
C ASN A 97 3.43 16.08 2.62
N THR A 98 2.44 15.66 3.41
CA THR A 98 2.55 14.43 4.18
C THR A 98 2.35 13.24 3.25
N VAL A 99 3.29 12.29 3.28
CA VAL A 99 3.20 11.03 2.51
C VAL A 99 3.64 9.89 3.41
N ASP A 100 2.76 8.92 3.62
CA ASP A 100 3.02 7.76 4.48
C ASP A 100 3.50 6.56 3.68
N ILE A 101 2.92 6.36 2.48
CA ILE A 101 3.09 5.14 1.69
C ILE A 101 3.46 5.49 0.25
N ALA A 102 4.46 4.79 -0.28
CA ALA A 102 4.79 4.80 -1.70
C ALA A 102 4.38 3.48 -2.36
N VAL A 103 3.54 3.56 -3.39
CA VAL A 103 3.15 2.44 -4.25
C VAL A 103 4.09 2.41 -5.45
N LEU A 104 4.81 1.32 -5.62
CA LEU A 104 5.81 1.16 -6.69
C LEU A 104 5.24 0.27 -7.80
N ALA A 105 4.68 0.88 -8.84
CA ALA A 105 4.16 0.22 -10.04
C ALA A 105 5.06 0.50 -11.26
N ILE A 106 6.37 0.33 -11.07
CA ILE A 106 7.46 0.67 -11.98
C ILE A 106 8.27 -0.57 -12.37
N PRO A 107 9.08 -0.51 -13.44
CA PRO A 107 10.00 -1.58 -13.79
C PRO A 107 11.03 -1.87 -12.68
N SER A 108 11.46 -3.13 -12.57
CA SER A 108 12.41 -3.63 -11.57
C SER A 108 13.73 -2.86 -11.53
N GLU A 109 14.20 -2.42 -12.71
CA GLU A 109 15.48 -1.72 -12.87
C GLU A 109 15.52 -0.37 -12.13
N ALA A 110 14.35 0.28 -11.98
CA ALA A 110 14.24 1.57 -11.30
C ALA A 110 13.81 1.43 -9.82
N ALA A 111 13.26 0.28 -9.44
CA ALA A 111 12.55 0.12 -8.18
C ALA A 111 13.45 0.36 -6.96
N GLN A 112 14.63 -0.27 -6.88
CA GLN A 112 15.51 -0.13 -5.73
C GLN A 112 16.03 1.31 -5.58
N ALA A 113 16.48 1.94 -6.67
CA ALA A 113 17.03 3.29 -6.62
C ALA A 113 16.00 4.33 -6.16
N LEU A 114 14.75 4.22 -6.67
CA LEU A 114 13.65 5.10 -6.25
C LEU A 114 13.23 4.82 -4.80
N THR A 115 13.22 3.56 -4.38
CA THR A 115 12.94 3.19 -2.99
C THR A 115 13.94 3.80 -2.04
N ASP A 116 15.24 3.72 -2.35
CA ASP A 116 16.31 4.33 -1.54
C ASP A 116 16.17 5.87 -1.47
N GLN A 117 15.77 6.49 -2.56
CA GLN A 117 15.51 7.93 -2.62
C GLN A 117 14.32 8.31 -1.72
N LEU A 118 13.20 7.62 -1.85
CA LEU A 118 12.00 7.83 -1.04
C LEU A 118 12.26 7.60 0.45
N TYR A 119 13.03 6.55 0.77
CA TYR A 119 13.43 6.26 2.14
C TYR A 119 14.24 7.41 2.75
N ARG A 120 15.18 8.00 1.98
CA ARG A 120 15.94 9.21 2.41
C ARG A 120 15.04 10.44 2.57
N CYS A 121 13.95 10.54 1.81
CA CYS A 121 12.93 11.58 1.97
C CYS A 121 12.00 11.35 3.17
N GLY A 122 12.15 10.24 3.92
CA GLY A 122 11.39 9.96 5.12
C GLY A 122 10.22 8.98 4.96
N ILE A 123 9.95 8.49 3.76
CA ILE A 123 8.93 7.45 3.53
C ILE A 123 9.37 6.15 4.21
N ARG A 124 8.43 5.47 4.89
CA ARG A 124 8.69 4.22 5.62
C ARG A 124 7.75 3.08 5.22
N GLY A 125 6.67 3.37 4.49
CA GLY A 125 5.75 2.39 3.94
C GLY A 125 5.93 2.20 2.45
N PHE A 126 6.14 0.95 1.99
CA PHE A 126 6.33 0.64 0.57
C PHE A 126 5.44 -0.52 0.14
N TRP A 127 4.58 -0.28 -0.83
CA TRP A 127 3.75 -1.30 -1.46
C TRP A 127 4.29 -1.57 -2.85
N ASN A 128 5.03 -2.67 -2.98
CA ASN A 128 5.83 -2.96 -4.16
C ASN A 128 5.13 -3.92 -5.12
N PHE A 129 4.84 -3.45 -6.32
CA PHE A 129 4.36 -4.24 -7.46
C PHE A 129 5.43 -4.47 -8.53
N ALA A 130 6.63 -3.89 -8.37
CA ALA A 130 7.74 -4.20 -9.26
C ALA A 130 8.14 -5.67 -9.09
N PRO A 131 8.49 -6.40 -10.16
CA PRO A 131 8.84 -7.82 -10.10
C PRO A 131 10.26 -8.03 -9.54
N CYS A 132 10.52 -7.50 -8.36
CA CYS A 132 11.77 -7.65 -7.62
C CYS A 132 11.54 -7.44 -6.12
N ASP A 133 12.39 -8.07 -5.31
CA ASP A 133 12.42 -7.85 -3.87
C ASP A 133 13.24 -6.61 -3.54
N LEU A 134 12.61 -5.69 -2.82
CA LEU A 134 13.27 -4.49 -2.33
C LEU A 134 14.03 -4.77 -1.03
N LYS A 135 15.14 -4.09 -0.85
CA LYS A 135 15.98 -4.17 0.36
C LYS A 135 16.09 -2.79 0.97
N LEU A 136 15.61 -2.66 2.19
CA LEU A 136 15.76 -1.46 3.01
C LEU A 136 16.21 -1.83 4.42
N GLU A 137 16.55 -0.81 5.22
CA GLU A 137 16.83 -0.97 6.63
C GLU A 137 15.59 -1.38 7.43
N GLN A 138 15.79 -1.85 8.67
CA GLN A 138 14.76 -2.52 9.48
C GLN A 138 13.58 -1.62 9.91
N ASP A 139 13.70 -0.30 9.79
CA ASP A 139 12.66 0.65 10.18
C ASP A 139 11.64 0.97 9.05
N ALA A 140 11.76 0.31 7.89
CA ALA A 140 10.82 0.43 6.78
C ALA A 140 9.95 -0.82 6.65
N ALA A 141 8.66 -0.60 6.41
CA ALA A 141 7.69 -1.64 6.10
C ALA A 141 7.57 -1.82 4.59
N ILE A 142 7.84 -3.02 4.09
CA ILE A 142 7.72 -3.36 2.67
C ILE A 142 6.73 -4.51 2.53
N VAL A 143 5.76 -4.35 1.63
CA VAL A 143 4.89 -5.44 1.18
C VAL A 143 5.13 -5.64 -0.31
N ASN A 144 5.72 -6.78 -0.68
CA ASN A 144 5.89 -7.18 -2.07
C ASN A 144 4.63 -7.90 -2.56
N VAL A 145 4.16 -7.55 -3.74
CA VAL A 145 2.99 -8.15 -4.41
C VAL A 145 3.46 -8.84 -5.68
N HIS A 146 3.60 -10.15 -5.61
CA HIS A 146 3.92 -10.99 -6.77
C HIS A 146 2.63 -11.52 -7.38
N LEU A 147 2.18 -10.94 -8.49
CA LEU A 147 0.90 -11.27 -9.12
C LEU A 147 0.87 -12.70 -9.68
N ASP A 148 2.01 -13.25 -10.05
CA ASP A 148 2.19 -14.61 -10.57
C ASP A 148 2.11 -15.69 -9.50
N GLU A 149 2.47 -15.40 -8.23
CA GLU A 149 2.37 -16.36 -7.13
C GLU A 149 0.93 -16.85 -6.93
N GLY A 150 -0.06 -15.97 -7.06
CA GLY A 150 -1.47 -16.33 -7.01
C GLY A 150 -1.86 -17.37 -8.07
N LEU A 151 -1.30 -17.26 -9.28
CA LEU A 151 -1.54 -18.22 -10.36
C LEU A 151 -0.86 -19.55 -10.10
N GLN A 152 0.34 -19.55 -9.51
CA GLN A 152 1.04 -20.78 -9.12
C GLN A 152 0.26 -21.54 -8.05
N VAL A 153 -0.25 -20.84 -7.02
CA VAL A 153 -1.13 -21.43 -5.99
C VAL A 153 -2.42 -21.98 -6.61
N LEU A 154 -3.02 -21.25 -7.57
CA LEU A 154 -4.23 -21.73 -8.27
C LEU A 154 -3.92 -22.99 -9.07
N SER A 155 -2.82 -23.03 -9.81
CA SER A 155 -2.37 -24.20 -10.58
C SER A 155 -2.20 -25.43 -9.68
N PHE A 156 -1.53 -25.26 -8.52
CA PHE A 156 -1.38 -26.32 -7.54
C PHE A 156 -2.74 -26.84 -7.03
N LYS A 157 -3.65 -25.94 -6.66
CA LYS A 157 -4.98 -26.31 -6.18
C LYS A 157 -5.79 -27.06 -7.24
N MET A 158 -5.73 -26.65 -8.51
CA MET A 158 -6.40 -27.32 -9.62
C MET A 158 -5.95 -28.78 -9.80
N LEU A 159 -4.66 -29.06 -9.60
CA LEU A 159 -4.12 -30.40 -9.70
C LEU A 159 -4.55 -31.32 -8.52
N HIS A 160 -4.79 -30.76 -7.33
CA HIS A 160 -5.07 -31.49 -6.10
C HIS A 160 -6.53 -31.37 -5.61
N SER A 161 -7.43 -30.77 -6.40
CA SER A 161 -8.85 -30.60 -6.04
C SER A 161 -9.70 -31.85 -6.25
N HIS A 162 -9.12 -32.99 -6.64
CA HIS A 162 -9.82 -34.23 -6.94
C HIS A 162 -9.47 -35.38 -5.95
N GLU A 163 -8.79 -35.06 -4.83
CA GLU A 163 -8.66 -35.94 -3.68
C GLU A 163 -9.61 -35.52 -2.54
#